data_ce4fd90c13189111f6c3f808c7c76f92
#
_entry.id   ce4fd90c13189111f6c3f808c7c76f92
#
_cell.length_a   1.000
_cell.length_b   1.000
_cell.length_c   1.000
_cell.angle_alpha   90.00
_cell.angle_beta   90.00
_cell.angle_gamma   90.00
#
_symmetry.space_group_name_H-M   'P 1'
#
loop_
_entity.id
_entity.type
_entity.pdbx_description
1 polymer ?
#
loop_
_entity_poly.entity_id
_entity_poly.type
_entity_poly.pdbx_seq_one_letter_code
_entity_poly.pdbx_strand_id
1 'polypeptide(L)'
;REFEQMKAVADEAGLETEFIENAAAQAKWPLMNFAAAKAVLWCPSDGYLQPSDLTMAYVAHARRRGAKFLTGTPVRSIHVEKGHVTGVETDTDTIACKTVVNATGAHAFHVARSVGLELPIVPVRHEFFVTVHADGLEPDLPVVRIPDATLYLRAETNALLCGGWEPKALSSDPRDYPLADEPPLIEPDYEVLGGFAEQLGPHLPKVNQLGLRSVFRGWPTFTPDGRFIIGPSSQLSGFVMAGGCNAHGVSGSAGIGRHVVESMSEDTPSDYVRSLSPDRFAANGWNWETARRDAQHYYETYYCLGH
;
A
#
# COMPACT_ATOMS: atom_id res chain seq x y z
N ARG A 1 2.22 -23.67 -9.62
CA ARG A 1 2.91 -22.76 -10.56
C ARG A 1 3.15 -21.38 -9.93
N GLU A 2 2.11 -20.67 -9.45
CA GLU A 2 2.30 -19.32 -8.85
C GLU A 2 3.16 -19.39 -7.59
N PHE A 3 2.91 -20.30 -6.67
CA PHE A 3 3.74 -20.48 -5.48
C PHE A 3 5.18 -20.88 -5.80
N GLU A 4 5.43 -21.60 -6.88
CA GLU A 4 6.80 -21.88 -7.35
C GLU A 4 7.50 -20.61 -7.84
N GLN A 5 6.77 -19.71 -8.53
CA GLN A 5 7.29 -18.40 -8.91
C GLN A 5 7.54 -17.51 -7.69
N MET A 6 6.60 -17.46 -6.74
CA MET A 6 6.79 -16.72 -5.48
C MET A 6 8.01 -17.23 -4.71
N LYS A 7 8.18 -18.56 -4.64
CA LYS A 7 9.36 -19.16 -4.00
C LYS A 7 10.64 -18.76 -4.71
N ALA A 8 10.68 -18.79 -6.03
CA ALA A 8 11.87 -18.39 -6.79
C ALA A 8 12.26 -16.93 -6.52
N VAL A 9 11.28 -16.00 -6.51
CA VAL A 9 11.50 -14.59 -6.16
C VAL A 9 11.97 -14.44 -4.70
N ALA A 10 11.39 -15.21 -3.77
CA ALA A 10 11.81 -15.21 -2.38
C ALA A 10 13.27 -15.70 -2.22
N ASP A 11 13.63 -16.78 -2.91
CA ASP A 11 15.00 -17.32 -2.92
C ASP A 11 16.01 -16.29 -3.44
N GLU A 12 15.69 -15.59 -4.54
CA GLU A 12 16.52 -14.49 -5.08
C GLU A 12 16.67 -13.33 -4.09
N ALA A 13 15.62 -13.04 -3.32
CA ALA A 13 15.64 -12.02 -2.27
C ALA A 13 16.32 -12.47 -0.97
N GLY A 14 16.75 -13.74 -0.89
CA GLY A 14 17.35 -14.31 0.32
C GLY A 14 16.34 -14.57 1.44
N LEU A 15 15.06 -14.73 1.12
CA LEU A 15 14.00 -15.08 2.06
C LEU A 15 13.87 -16.60 2.15
N GLU A 16 13.89 -17.11 3.38
CA GLU A 16 13.65 -18.53 3.63
C GLU A 16 12.16 -18.84 3.47
N THR A 17 11.83 -19.69 2.49
CA THR A 17 10.48 -20.18 2.25
C THR A 17 10.50 -21.66 1.94
N GLU A 18 9.46 -22.38 2.37
CA GLU A 18 9.32 -23.81 2.16
C GLU A 18 7.87 -24.21 1.84
N PHE A 19 7.71 -25.24 1.03
CA PHE A 19 6.41 -25.90 0.92
C PHE A 19 6.23 -26.85 2.11
N ILE A 20 5.12 -26.69 2.83
CA ILE A 20 4.78 -27.54 3.97
C ILE A 20 3.54 -28.37 3.68
N GLU A 21 3.46 -29.54 4.32
CA GLU A 21 2.31 -30.42 4.24
C GLU A 21 1.07 -29.81 4.93
N ASN A 22 -0.12 -30.16 4.43
CA ASN A 22 -1.37 -29.66 4.98
C ASN A 22 -1.53 -29.95 6.49
N ALA A 23 -1.01 -31.07 6.97
CA ALA A 23 -1.01 -31.39 8.40
C ALA A 23 -0.14 -30.45 9.23
N ALA A 24 1.00 -30.02 8.70
CA ALA A 24 1.87 -29.04 9.35
C ALA A 24 1.22 -27.63 9.35
N ALA A 25 0.56 -27.26 8.26
CA ALA A 25 -0.21 -26.02 8.18
C ALA A 25 -1.39 -26.04 9.18
N GLN A 26 -2.11 -27.15 9.27
CA GLN A 26 -3.21 -27.35 10.22
C GLN A 26 -2.74 -27.22 11.68
N ALA A 27 -1.55 -27.70 12.00
CA ALA A 27 -0.98 -27.55 13.35
C ALA A 27 -0.63 -26.09 13.68
N LYS A 28 -0.24 -25.30 12.67
CA LYS A 28 0.05 -23.86 12.81
C LYS A 28 -1.22 -23.01 12.94
N TRP A 29 -2.32 -23.43 12.30
CA TRP A 29 -3.63 -22.76 12.31
C TRP A 29 -4.76 -23.75 12.61
N PRO A 30 -4.98 -24.10 13.88
CA PRO A 30 -5.93 -25.17 14.26
C PRO A 30 -7.39 -24.93 13.83
N LEU A 31 -7.81 -23.67 13.74
CA LEU A 31 -9.19 -23.31 13.36
C LEU A 31 -9.42 -23.29 11.84
N MET A 32 -8.38 -23.24 11.03
CA MET A 32 -8.50 -23.27 9.57
C MET A 32 -8.61 -24.70 9.05
N ASN A 33 -9.15 -24.84 7.85
CA ASN A 33 -9.27 -26.10 7.13
C ASN A 33 -8.31 -26.12 5.94
N PHE A 34 -7.28 -26.94 6.01
CA PHE A 34 -6.29 -27.13 4.94
C PHE A 34 -6.51 -28.38 4.10
N ALA A 35 -7.58 -29.15 4.34
CA ALA A 35 -7.79 -30.45 3.68
C ALA A 35 -7.84 -30.33 2.14
N ALA A 36 -8.39 -29.26 1.61
CA ALA A 36 -8.50 -29.00 0.19
C ALA A 36 -7.33 -28.14 -0.38
N ALA A 37 -6.38 -27.73 0.44
CA ALA A 37 -5.25 -26.92 -0.03
C ALA A 37 -4.34 -27.75 -0.95
N LYS A 38 -4.09 -27.25 -2.16
CA LYS A 38 -3.22 -27.90 -3.15
C LYS A 38 -1.74 -27.71 -2.83
N ALA A 39 -1.40 -26.59 -2.20
CA ALA A 39 -0.06 -26.26 -1.75
C ALA A 39 -0.14 -25.23 -0.61
N VAL A 40 0.81 -25.28 0.31
CA VAL A 40 1.02 -24.26 1.34
C VAL A 40 2.49 -23.83 1.27
N LEU A 41 2.71 -22.56 0.99
CA LEU A 41 4.04 -21.94 1.02
C LEU A 41 4.19 -21.23 2.37
N TRP A 42 5.19 -21.63 3.15
CA TRP A 42 5.48 -21.11 4.47
C TRP A 42 6.71 -20.23 4.46
N CYS A 43 6.63 -19.04 5.09
CA CYS A 43 7.75 -18.15 5.34
C CYS A 43 7.85 -17.92 6.86
N PRO A 44 8.86 -18.49 7.54
CA PRO A 44 8.97 -18.38 9.00
C PRO A 44 9.27 -16.97 9.50
N SER A 45 9.83 -16.11 8.66
CA SER A 45 10.16 -14.72 8.98
C SER A 45 9.06 -13.72 8.61
N ASP A 46 7.95 -14.18 7.99
CA ASP A 46 6.82 -13.31 7.69
C ASP A 46 6.01 -12.99 8.94
N GLY A 47 5.24 -11.90 8.88
CA GLY A 47 4.47 -11.48 10.04
C GLY A 47 3.64 -10.24 9.76
N TYR A 48 3.21 -9.59 10.83
CA TYR A 48 2.48 -8.35 10.78
C TYR A 48 3.00 -7.36 11.82
N LEU A 49 2.65 -6.11 11.64
CA LEU A 49 2.94 -5.04 12.59
C LEU A 49 1.78 -4.06 12.64
N GLN A 50 1.78 -3.21 13.65
CA GLN A 50 0.86 -2.08 13.71
C GLN A 50 1.48 -0.90 12.92
N PRO A 51 0.81 -0.41 11.85
CA PRO A 51 1.36 0.67 11.02
C PRO A 51 1.66 1.96 11.80
N SER A 52 0.84 2.27 12.81
CA SER A 52 1.06 3.42 13.69
C SER A 52 2.38 3.29 14.48
N ASP A 53 2.68 2.11 15.01
CA ASP A 53 3.89 1.88 15.80
C ASP A 53 5.15 1.97 14.92
N LEU A 54 5.09 1.40 13.71
CA LEU A 54 6.16 1.55 12.72
C LEU A 54 6.40 3.02 12.39
N THR A 55 5.34 3.76 12.10
CA THR A 55 5.41 5.19 11.78
C THR A 55 6.04 5.96 12.94
N MET A 56 5.59 5.71 14.18
CA MET A 56 6.14 6.37 15.36
C MET A 56 7.59 5.98 15.64
N ALA A 57 7.99 4.75 15.32
CA ALA A 57 9.39 4.34 15.39
C ALA A 57 10.26 5.13 14.40
N TYR A 58 9.83 5.28 13.14
CA TYR A 58 10.52 6.13 12.17
C TYR A 58 10.61 7.58 12.64
N VAL A 59 9.50 8.15 13.14
CA VAL A 59 9.48 9.52 13.69
C VAL A 59 10.48 9.67 14.84
N ALA A 60 10.51 8.75 15.80
CA ALA A 60 11.40 8.79 16.93
C ALA A 60 12.88 8.71 16.48
N HIS A 61 13.19 7.84 15.51
CA HIS A 61 14.55 7.71 14.97
C HIS A 61 14.99 8.95 14.18
N ALA A 62 14.10 9.51 13.36
CA ALA A 62 14.38 10.72 12.60
C ALA A 62 14.59 11.95 13.49
N ARG A 63 13.76 12.12 14.53
CA ARG A 63 13.92 13.19 15.54
C ARG A 63 15.28 13.13 16.23
N ARG A 64 15.77 11.94 16.60
CA ARG A 64 17.11 11.78 17.19
C ARG A 64 18.23 12.21 16.24
N ARG A 65 17.95 12.28 14.93
CA ARG A 65 18.87 12.77 13.89
C ARG A 65 18.61 14.21 13.46
N GLY A 66 17.77 14.94 14.19
CA GLY A 66 17.50 16.35 13.97
C GLY A 66 16.32 16.65 13.02
N ALA A 67 15.59 15.66 12.54
CA ALA A 67 14.38 15.92 11.76
C ALA A 67 13.28 16.58 12.62
N LYS A 68 12.61 17.57 12.05
CA LYS A 68 11.48 18.25 12.68
C LYS A 68 10.17 17.72 12.10
N PHE A 69 9.18 17.56 12.96
CA PHE A 69 7.83 17.13 12.59
C PHE A 69 6.84 18.16 13.07
N LEU A 70 6.10 18.73 12.13
CA LEU A 70 5.06 19.73 12.36
C LEU A 70 3.70 19.06 12.08
N THR A 71 3.07 18.55 13.12
CA THR A 71 1.73 17.97 13.05
C THR A 71 0.66 19.07 13.08
N GLY A 72 -0.50 18.82 12.46
CA GLY A 72 -1.56 19.83 12.37
C GLY A 72 -1.15 21.05 11.54
N THR A 73 -0.18 20.89 10.63
CA THR A 73 0.39 21.99 9.82
C THR A 73 0.24 21.60 8.34
N PRO A 74 -0.93 21.81 7.76
CA PRO A 74 -1.16 21.50 6.36
C PRO A 74 -0.33 22.43 5.45
N VAL A 75 0.29 21.85 4.42
CA VAL A 75 0.93 22.61 3.34
C VAL A 75 -0.17 23.06 2.38
N ARG A 76 -0.28 24.37 2.16
CA ARG A 76 -1.30 25.00 1.31
C ARG A 76 -0.81 25.19 -0.12
N SER A 77 0.47 25.53 -0.29
CA SER A 77 1.08 25.68 -1.61
C SER A 77 2.57 25.36 -1.59
N ILE A 78 3.12 25.07 -2.77
CA ILE A 78 4.55 24.92 -3.01
C ILE A 78 4.99 26.10 -3.86
N HIS A 79 5.96 26.86 -3.39
CA HIS A 79 6.49 28.01 -4.10
C HIS A 79 7.47 27.54 -5.17
N VAL A 80 7.25 28.02 -6.39
CA VAL A 80 8.08 27.71 -7.56
C VAL A 80 8.52 29.00 -8.23
N GLU A 81 9.83 29.18 -8.43
CA GLU A 81 10.39 30.31 -9.16
C GLU A 81 11.33 29.78 -10.25
N LYS A 82 11.09 30.22 -11.48
CA LYS A 82 11.93 29.89 -12.65
C LYS A 82 12.15 28.35 -12.81
N GLY A 83 11.13 27.55 -12.50
CA GLY A 83 11.20 26.09 -12.61
C GLY A 83 11.92 25.38 -11.45
N HIS A 84 12.11 26.08 -10.32
CA HIS A 84 12.73 25.51 -9.13
C HIS A 84 11.82 25.69 -7.91
N VAL A 85 11.76 24.68 -7.04
CA VAL A 85 11.13 24.79 -5.73
C VAL A 85 11.93 25.77 -4.86
N THR A 86 11.23 26.69 -4.20
CA THR A 86 11.84 27.70 -3.30
C THR A 86 11.29 27.63 -1.87
N GLY A 87 10.18 26.97 -1.65
CA GLY A 87 9.59 26.83 -0.32
C GLY A 87 8.20 26.19 -0.34
N VAL A 88 7.62 26.09 0.84
CA VAL A 88 6.24 25.68 1.05
C VAL A 88 5.53 26.68 1.96
N GLU A 89 4.26 26.91 1.69
CA GLU A 89 3.37 27.74 2.50
C GLU A 89 2.47 26.85 3.37
N THR A 90 2.32 27.21 4.62
CA THR A 90 1.42 26.59 5.60
C THR A 90 0.42 27.62 6.09
N ASP A 91 -0.54 27.22 6.93
CA ASP A 91 -1.51 28.15 7.52
C ASP A 91 -0.84 29.23 8.39
N THR A 92 0.35 28.99 8.89
CA THR A 92 1.00 29.85 9.90
C THR A 92 2.33 30.41 9.47
N ASP A 93 2.99 29.82 8.46
CA ASP A 93 4.36 30.19 8.12
C ASP A 93 4.74 29.79 6.69
N THR A 94 5.81 30.39 6.20
CA THR A 94 6.47 29.99 4.95
C THR A 94 7.83 29.38 5.26
N ILE A 95 8.03 28.15 4.82
CA ILE A 95 9.27 27.40 5.04
C ILE A 95 10.09 27.43 3.74
N ALA A 96 11.21 28.14 3.74
CA ALA A 96 12.12 28.15 2.60
C ALA A 96 12.84 26.81 2.48
N CYS A 97 12.79 26.18 1.31
CA CYS A 97 13.49 24.94 1.00
C CYS A 97 13.78 24.83 -0.49
N LYS A 98 14.79 24.03 -0.82
CA LYS A 98 15.16 23.76 -2.22
C LYS A 98 14.61 22.45 -2.75
N THR A 99 14.10 21.60 -1.84
CA THR A 99 13.57 20.29 -2.19
C THR A 99 12.31 20.00 -1.37
N VAL A 100 11.29 19.54 -2.06
CA VAL A 100 10.04 19.03 -1.48
C VAL A 100 9.84 17.60 -1.93
N VAL A 101 9.60 16.71 -0.98
CA VAL A 101 9.20 15.31 -1.24
C VAL A 101 7.69 15.18 -1.06
N ASN A 102 7.00 14.86 -2.13
CA ASN A 102 5.57 14.57 -2.09
C ASN A 102 5.36 13.10 -1.68
N ALA A 103 5.09 12.87 -0.40
CA ALA A 103 4.80 11.56 0.20
C ALA A 103 3.37 11.54 0.80
N THR A 104 2.42 12.21 0.15
CA THR A 104 1.10 12.55 0.70
C THR A 104 0.03 11.47 0.42
N GLY A 105 0.42 10.26 0.00
CA GLY A 105 -0.50 9.11 -0.14
C GLY A 105 -1.68 9.41 -1.07
N ALA A 106 -2.90 9.38 -0.56
CA ALA A 106 -4.11 9.64 -1.33
C ALA A 106 -4.17 11.06 -1.93
N HIS A 107 -3.43 12.02 -1.37
CA HIS A 107 -3.33 13.39 -1.87
C HIS A 107 -2.18 13.60 -2.87
N ALA A 108 -1.38 12.60 -3.15
CA ALA A 108 -0.15 12.74 -3.95
C ALA A 108 -0.41 13.30 -5.36
N PHE A 109 -1.55 12.93 -5.97
CA PHE A 109 -2.00 13.50 -7.23
C PHE A 109 -2.22 15.02 -7.13
N HIS A 110 -2.98 15.46 -6.13
CA HIS A 110 -3.34 16.88 -5.97
C HIS A 110 -2.12 17.75 -5.71
N VAL A 111 -1.20 17.27 -4.86
CA VAL A 111 0.06 17.99 -4.57
C VAL A 111 0.95 18.07 -5.82
N ALA A 112 1.06 16.99 -6.60
CA ALA A 112 1.80 17.03 -7.87
C ALA A 112 1.14 17.98 -8.88
N ARG A 113 -0.19 17.92 -9.01
CA ARG A 113 -0.96 18.80 -9.91
C ARG A 113 -0.84 20.28 -9.55
N SER A 114 -0.75 20.61 -8.25
CA SER A 114 -0.60 21.99 -7.79
C SER A 114 0.68 22.68 -8.29
N VAL A 115 1.68 21.89 -8.67
CA VAL A 115 2.95 22.37 -9.27
C VAL A 115 3.05 22.05 -10.77
N GLY A 116 1.94 21.72 -11.42
CA GLY A 116 1.87 21.50 -12.86
C GLY A 116 2.24 20.09 -13.32
N LEU A 117 2.39 19.13 -12.41
CA LEU A 117 2.69 17.74 -12.72
C LEU A 117 1.43 16.89 -12.62
N GLU A 118 0.97 16.36 -13.74
CA GLU A 118 -0.15 15.43 -13.76
C GLU A 118 0.38 13.99 -13.86
N LEU A 119 0.07 13.17 -12.84
CA LEU A 119 0.57 11.80 -12.70
C LEU A 119 -0.59 10.83 -12.49
N PRO A 120 -0.55 9.63 -13.08
CA PRO A 120 -1.63 8.65 -12.98
C PRO A 120 -1.61 7.93 -11.63
N ILE A 121 -1.96 8.65 -10.58
CA ILE A 121 -2.08 8.14 -9.21
C ILE A 121 -3.57 7.98 -8.92
N VAL A 122 -4.04 6.75 -8.90
CA VAL A 122 -5.45 6.39 -8.83
C VAL A 122 -5.78 5.86 -7.45
N PRO A 123 -6.60 6.54 -6.65
CA PRO A 123 -7.13 6.00 -5.40
C PRO A 123 -8.12 4.87 -5.71
N VAL A 124 -7.90 3.69 -5.13
CA VAL A 124 -8.80 2.54 -5.23
C VAL A 124 -9.27 2.18 -3.83
N ARG A 125 -10.57 1.99 -3.64
CA ARG A 125 -11.13 1.62 -2.35
C ARG A 125 -10.58 0.28 -1.89
N HIS A 126 -10.19 0.21 -0.62
CA HIS A 126 -9.83 -1.03 0.04
C HIS A 126 -10.50 -1.12 1.40
N GLU A 127 -11.08 -2.27 1.70
CA GLU A 127 -11.80 -2.52 2.93
C GLU A 127 -11.37 -3.83 3.59
N PHE A 128 -11.41 -3.84 4.91
CA PHE A 128 -11.30 -5.06 5.70
C PHE A 128 -12.16 -4.95 6.96
N PHE A 129 -12.50 -6.10 7.51
CA PHE A 129 -13.26 -6.15 8.75
C PHE A 129 -12.47 -6.82 9.88
N VAL A 130 -12.90 -6.48 11.10
CA VAL A 130 -12.47 -7.15 12.32
C VAL A 130 -13.69 -7.68 13.05
N THR A 131 -13.63 -8.98 13.42
CA THR A 131 -14.74 -9.63 14.12
C THR A 131 -14.79 -9.28 15.61
N VAL A 132 -15.86 -9.69 16.29
CA VAL A 132 -15.85 -9.77 17.73
C VAL A 132 -14.85 -10.83 18.20
N HIS A 133 -14.56 -10.84 19.51
CA HIS A 133 -13.69 -11.84 20.13
C HIS A 133 -14.17 -13.26 19.84
N ALA A 134 -13.22 -14.17 19.60
CA ALA A 134 -13.47 -15.59 19.39
C ALA A 134 -12.32 -16.44 19.93
N ASP A 135 -12.67 -17.50 20.65
CA ASP A 135 -11.71 -18.44 21.22
C ASP A 135 -10.86 -19.10 20.12
N GLY A 136 -9.58 -19.25 20.39
CA GLY A 136 -8.60 -19.87 19.50
C GLY A 136 -8.00 -18.95 18.45
N LEU A 137 -8.34 -17.64 18.47
CA LEU A 137 -7.69 -16.61 17.64
C LEU A 137 -6.58 -15.92 18.44
N GLU A 138 -5.55 -16.68 18.77
CA GLU A 138 -4.41 -16.20 19.53
C GLU A 138 -3.54 -15.24 18.70
N PRO A 139 -2.92 -14.22 19.32
CA PRO A 139 -2.15 -13.19 18.61
C PRO A 139 -0.91 -13.70 17.86
N ASP A 140 -0.40 -14.85 18.22
CA ASP A 140 0.81 -15.48 17.65
C ASP A 140 0.52 -16.38 16.44
N LEU A 141 -0.75 -16.52 16.05
CA LEU A 141 -1.10 -17.24 14.82
C LEU A 141 -0.48 -16.54 13.60
N PRO A 142 0.07 -17.33 12.65
CA PRO A 142 0.65 -16.78 11.43
C PRO A 142 -0.35 -15.94 10.62
N VAL A 143 0.14 -14.97 9.89
CA VAL A 143 -0.65 -14.31 8.85
C VAL A 143 -0.91 -15.28 7.70
N VAL A 144 -2.05 -15.18 7.07
CA VAL A 144 -2.44 -16.06 5.98
C VAL A 144 -2.89 -15.24 4.77
N ARG A 145 -2.46 -15.68 3.59
CA ARG A 145 -3.01 -15.25 2.30
C ARG A 145 -3.60 -16.43 1.58
N ILE A 146 -4.77 -16.26 0.98
CA ILE A 146 -5.46 -17.26 0.18
C ILE A 146 -5.63 -16.69 -1.23
N PRO A 147 -4.61 -16.83 -2.11
CA PRO A 147 -4.63 -16.18 -3.42
C PRO A 147 -5.83 -16.57 -4.28
N ASP A 148 -6.23 -17.85 -4.26
CA ASP A 148 -7.38 -18.33 -5.04
C ASP A 148 -8.70 -17.66 -4.64
N ALA A 149 -8.82 -17.19 -3.40
CA ALA A 149 -9.96 -16.46 -2.88
C ALA A 149 -9.70 -14.95 -2.77
N THR A 150 -8.52 -14.49 -3.20
CA THR A 150 -8.06 -13.08 -3.07
C THR A 150 -8.13 -12.51 -1.65
N LEU A 151 -8.00 -13.37 -0.63
CA LEU A 151 -8.14 -13.02 0.78
C LEU A 151 -6.80 -12.96 1.51
N TYR A 152 -6.78 -12.13 2.55
CA TYR A 152 -5.79 -12.20 3.61
C TYR A 152 -6.46 -12.15 4.98
N LEU A 153 -5.83 -12.79 5.97
CA LEU A 153 -6.34 -12.80 7.33
C LEU A 153 -5.21 -12.93 8.35
N ARG A 154 -5.50 -12.48 9.55
CA ARG A 154 -4.66 -12.67 10.73
C ARG A 154 -5.47 -12.59 12.02
N ALA A 155 -4.92 -13.06 13.09
CA ALA A 155 -5.45 -12.76 14.41
C ALA A 155 -5.24 -11.27 14.75
N GLU A 156 -6.20 -10.66 15.44
CA GLU A 156 -6.18 -9.28 15.91
C GLU A 156 -6.75 -9.20 17.32
N THR A 157 -5.88 -9.33 18.33
CA THR A 157 -6.28 -9.28 19.75
C THR A 157 -7.47 -10.21 20.05
N ASN A 158 -7.29 -11.50 19.82
CA ASN A 158 -8.32 -12.55 19.99
C ASN A 158 -9.56 -12.36 19.10
N ALA A 159 -9.43 -11.67 18.00
CA ALA A 159 -10.43 -11.52 16.95
C ALA A 159 -9.80 -11.87 15.60
N LEU A 160 -10.60 -11.94 14.56
CA LEU A 160 -10.14 -12.12 13.19
C LEU A 160 -10.16 -10.78 12.46
N LEU A 161 -9.02 -10.41 11.87
CA LEU A 161 -8.96 -9.41 10.80
C LEU A 161 -8.99 -10.15 9.48
N CYS A 162 -9.90 -9.79 8.59
CA CYS A 162 -10.00 -10.33 7.24
C CYS A 162 -10.28 -9.23 6.24
N GLY A 163 -9.55 -9.23 5.15
CA GLY A 163 -9.77 -8.39 3.97
C GLY A 163 -9.48 -9.15 2.69
N GLY A 164 -9.72 -8.51 1.57
CA GLY A 164 -9.54 -9.12 0.27
C GLY A 164 -9.41 -8.08 -0.84
N TRP A 165 -9.26 -8.57 -2.06
CA TRP A 165 -9.15 -7.79 -3.27
C TRP A 165 -10.38 -8.11 -4.13
N GLU A 166 -11.42 -7.30 -4.00
CA GLU A 166 -12.69 -7.54 -4.69
C GLU A 166 -12.56 -7.35 -6.20
N PRO A 167 -13.26 -8.16 -7.01
CA PRO A 167 -13.41 -7.92 -8.42
C PRO A 167 -14.29 -6.67 -8.64
N LYS A 168 -14.08 -5.95 -9.74
CA LYS A 168 -14.78 -4.69 -10.04
C LYS A 168 -14.55 -3.62 -8.97
N ALA A 169 -13.29 -3.44 -8.61
CA ALA A 169 -12.86 -2.49 -7.61
C ALA A 169 -13.37 -1.07 -7.88
N LEU A 170 -13.74 -0.36 -6.83
CA LEU A 170 -14.15 1.03 -6.91
C LEU A 170 -12.93 1.95 -6.91
N SER A 171 -12.66 2.64 -8.01
CA SER A 171 -11.68 3.72 -8.05
C SER A 171 -12.34 5.08 -7.96
N SER A 172 -11.66 6.03 -7.31
CA SER A 172 -12.01 7.45 -7.34
C SER A 172 -11.21 8.17 -8.41
N ASP A 173 -11.82 9.15 -9.06
CA ASP A 173 -11.08 10.07 -9.93
C ASP A 173 -10.64 11.27 -9.10
N PRO A 174 -9.33 11.45 -8.84
CA PRO A 174 -8.88 12.55 -8.00
C PRO A 174 -9.08 13.93 -8.64
N ARG A 175 -9.48 14.00 -9.91
CA ARG A 175 -9.82 15.25 -10.58
C ARG A 175 -11.20 15.78 -10.21
N ASP A 176 -12.10 14.90 -9.70
CA ASP A 176 -13.48 15.23 -9.36
C ASP A 176 -13.62 15.94 -8.01
N TYR A 177 -12.55 16.03 -7.23
CA TYR A 177 -12.54 16.72 -5.94
C TYR A 177 -11.25 17.50 -5.72
N PRO A 178 -11.31 18.61 -4.96
CA PRO A 178 -10.12 19.41 -4.68
C PRO A 178 -9.22 18.75 -3.64
N LEU A 179 -7.99 19.23 -3.54
CA LEU A 179 -7.14 18.96 -2.37
C LEU A 179 -7.85 19.46 -1.11
N ALA A 180 -8.05 18.59 -0.16
CA ALA A 180 -8.65 18.86 1.13
C ALA A 180 -7.80 18.22 2.24
N ASP A 181 -8.12 18.52 3.50
CA ASP A 181 -7.36 18.00 4.64
C ASP A 181 -7.54 16.48 4.78
N GLU A 182 -8.66 15.94 4.30
CA GLU A 182 -8.93 14.50 4.28
C GLU A 182 -9.44 14.03 2.91
N PRO A 183 -9.13 12.79 2.52
CA PRO A 183 -9.70 12.19 1.31
C PRO A 183 -11.21 11.98 1.44
N PRO A 184 -11.94 11.78 0.32
CA PRO A 184 -13.37 11.52 0.36
C PRO A 184 -13.74 10.37 1.30
N LEU A 185 -14.82 10.55 2.04
CA LEU A 185 -15.36 9.52 2.92
C LEU A 185 -15.77 8.27 2.10
N ILE A 186 -15.47 7.11 2.64
CA ILE A 186 -15.90 5.82 2.12
C ILE A 186 -16.96 5.25 3.06
N GLU A 187 -18.15 4.95 2.53
CA GLU A 187 -19.13 4.17 3.27
C GLU A 187 -18.76 2.68 3.18
N PRO A 188 -19.02 1.86 4.23
CA PRO A 188 -18.78 0.43 4.20
C PRO A 188 -19.60 -0.26 3.11
N ASP A 189 -18.96 -1.11 2.33
CA ASP A 189 -19.62 -1.97 1.36
C ASP A 189 -19.87 -3.36 1.96
N TYR A 190 -21.02 -3.53 2.57
CA TYR A 190 -21.35 -4.78 3.24
C TYR A 190 -21.56 -5.96 2.27
N GLU A 191 -21.81 -5.71 0.99
CA GLU A 191 -21.86 -6.76 -0.03
C GLU A 191 -20.45 -7.32 -0.28
N VAL A 192 -19.46 -6.43 -0.46
CA VAL A 192 -18.05 -6.82 -0.61
C VAL A 192 -17.54 -7.54 0.63
N LEU A 193 -17.78 -6.97 1.83
CA LEU A 193 -17.32 -7.57 3.09
C LEU A 193 -18.01 -8.91 3.36
N GLY A 194 -19.28 -9.06 3.01
CA GLY A 194 -20.01 -10.31 3.06
C GLY A 194 -19.44 -11.36 2.12
N GLY A 195 -19.09 -10.94 0.89
CA GLY A 195 -18.40 -11.78 -0.09
C GLY A 195 -17.06 -12.33 0.41
N PHE A 196 -16.27 -11.50 1.13
CA PHE A 196 -15.03 -11.99 1.77
C PHE A 196 -15.31 -13.06 2.83
N ALA A 197 -16.34 -12.85 3.67
CA ALA A 197 -16.72 -13.85 4.68
C ALA A 197 -17.22 -15.16 4.05
N GLU A 198 -18.01 -15.07 2.98
CA GLU A 198 -18.48 -16.25 2.23
C GLU A 198 -17.32 -17.03 1.62
N GLN A 199 -16.38 -16.34 0.97
CA GLN A 199 -15.18 -16.96 0.38
C GLN A 199 -14.25 -17.56 1.45
N LEU A 200 -14.19 -16.96 2.64
CA LEU A 200 -13.41 -17.49 3.76
C LEU A 200 -14.05 -18.72 4.39
N GLY A 201 -15.37 -18.89 4.32
CA GLY A 201 -16.12 -19.98 4.95
C GLY A 201 -15.56 -21.39 4.76
N PRO A 202 -15.18 -21.82 3.54
CA PRO A 202 -14.55 -23.13 3.30
C PRO A 202 -13.21 -23.33 4.01
N HIS A 203 -12.46 -22.24 4.20
CA HIS A 203 -11.12 -22.23 4.83
C HIS A 203 -11.18 -22.02 6.34
N LEU A 204 -12.16 -21.28 6.83
CA LEU A 204 -12.39 -20.99 8.25
C LEU A 204 -13.89 -21.07 8.56
N PRO A 205 -14.46 -22.30 8.74
CA PRO A 205 -15.90 -22.47 8.90
C PRO A 205 -16.52 -21.67 10.06
N LYS A 206 -15.73 -21.38 11.10
CA LYS A 206 -16.16 -20.60 12.26
C LYS A 206 -16.49 -19.14 11.89
N VAL A 207 -15.99 -18.60 10.78
CA VAL A 207 -16.19 -17.19 10.40
C VAL A 207 -17.66 -16.80 10.31
N ASN A 208 -18.53 -17.70 9.83
CA ASN A 208 -19.97 -17.47 9.71
C ASN A 208 -20.70 -17.34 11.07
N GLN A 209 -20.02 -17.65 12.17
CA GLN A 209 -20.54 -17.56 13.52
C GLN A 209 -20.01 -16.32 14.25
N LEU A 210 -19.08 -15.58 13.63
CA LEU A 210 -18.44 -14.43 14.23
C LEU A 210 -19.22 -13.14 13.86
N GLY A 211 -19.54 -12.35 14.88
CA GLY A 211 -20.12 -11.03 14.67
C GLY A 211 -19.06 -10.02 14.16
N LEU A 212 -19.51 -9.03 13.41
CA LEU A 212 -18.71 -7.91 12.97
C LEU A 212 -18.49 -6.91 14.12
N ARG A 213 -17.24 -6.51 14.38
CA ARG A 213 -16.88 -5.48 15.36
C ARG A 213 -16.59 -4.15 14.68
N SER A 214 -15.78 -4.15 13.65
CA SER A 214 -15.32 -2.92 13.00
C SER A 214 -15.04 -3.14 11.51
N VAL A 215 -15.23 -2.09 10.73
CA VAL A 215 -14.83 -2.03 9.32
C VAL A 215 -13.80 -0.92 9.16
N PHE A 216 -12.69 -1.22 8.50
CA PHE A 216 -11.67 -0.27 8.14
C PHE A 216 -11.68 -0.05 6.64
N ARG A 217 -11.51 1.20 6.23
CA ARG A 217 -11.61 1.63 4.83
C ARG A 217 -10.56 2.66 4.53
N GLY A 218 -10.06 2.63 3.30
CA GLY A 218 -9.07 3.60 2.85
C GLY A 218 -8.95 3.70 1.34
N TRP A 219 -8.16 4.67 0.91
CA TRP A 219 -7.82 4.93 -0.48
C TRP A 219 -6.34 4.66 -0.72
N PRO A 220 -5.86 3.41 -0.72
CA PRO A 220 -4.54 3.12 -1.27
C PRO A 220 -4.48 3.60 -2.72
N THR A 221 -3.31 4.12 -3.11
CA THR A 221 -3.13 4.63 -4.46
C THR A 221 -2.41 3.62 -5.33
N PHE A 222 -2.95 3.41 -6.52
CA PHE A 222 -2.41 2.52 -7.54
C PHE A 222 -1.94 3.32 -8.75
N THR A 223 -1.02 2.74 -9.50
CA THR A 223 -0.52 3.24 -10.77
C THR A 223 -0.89 2.28 -11.90
N PRO A 224 -1.01 2.75 -13.15
CA PRO A 224 -1.39 1.90 -14.27
C PRO A 224 -0.37 0.81 -14.62
N ASP A 225 0.85 0.91 -14.12
CA ASP A 225 1.94 -0.07 -14.32
C ASP A 225 2.28 -0.87 -13.04
N GLY A 226 1.50 -0.71 -11.97
CA GLY A 226 1.69 -1.42 -10.71
C GLY A 226 2.99 -1.09 -9.98
N ARG A 227 3.71 -0.02 -10.35
CA ARG A 227 5.03 0.33 -9.82
C ARG A 227 4.99 1.64 -9.04
N PHE A 228 5.81 1.76 -8.01
CA PHE A 228 5.97 3.01 -7.25
C PHE A 228 6.34 4.19 -8.18
N ILE A 229 5.98 5.40 -7.76
CA ILE A 229 6.48 6.63 -8.36
C ILE A 229 7.46 7.24 -7.37
N ILE A 230 8.76 7.08 -7.63
CA ILE A 230 9.83 7.55 -6.74
C ILE A 230 10.88 8.31 -7.56
N GLY A 231 11.25 9.47 -7.05
CA GLY A 231 12.36 10.25 -7.62
C GLY A 231 11.98 11.65 -8.07
N PRO A 232 12.98 12.44 -8.50
CA PRO A 232 12.77 13.78 -8.97
C PRO A 232 12.04 13.81 -10.32
N SER A 233 11.28 14.88 -10.55
CA SER A 233 10.72 15.19 -11.86
C SER A 233 11.71 16.05 -12.65
N SER A 234 11.92 15.74 -13.92
CA SER A 234 12.69 16.59 -14.83
C SER A 234 11.99 17.91 -15.18
N GLN A 235 10.66 17.99 -14.95
CA GLN A 235 9.87 19.17 -15.28
C GLN A 235 9.94 20.24 -14.20
N LEU A 236 10.30 19.89 -12.96
CA LEU A 236 10.36 20.83 -11.83
C LEU A 236 11.52 20.48 -10.90
N SER A 237 12.55 21.28 -10.95
CA SER A 237 13.74 21.08 -10.11
C SER A 237 13.40 21.22 -8.62
N GLY A 238 13.85 20.25 -7.83
CA GLY A 238 13.59 20.21 -6.39
C GLY A 238 12.25 19.56 -6.00
N PHE A 239 11.44 19.09 -6.95
CA PHE A 239 10.24 18.33 -6.63
C PHE A 239 10.47 16.83 -6.80
N VAL A 240 10.23 16.06 -5.75
CA VAL A 240 10.50 14.62 -5.68
C VAL A 240 9.22 13.88 -5.32
N MET A 241 8.93 12.81 -6.01
CA MET A 241 7.79 11.93 -5.72
C MET A 241 8.17 10.76 -4.83
N ALA A 242 7.26 10.41 -3.93
CA ALA A 242 7.24 9.17 -3.15
C ALA A 242 5.78 8.71 -2.98
N GLY A 243 5.19 8.17 -4.05
CA GLY A 243 3.76 7.88 -4.09
C GLY A 243 3.41 6.70 -5.00
N GLY A 244 2.12 6.48 -5.21
CA GLY A 244 1.62 5.37 -6.03
C GLY A 244 2.07 4.02 -5.46
N CYS A 245 1.86 3.80 -4.16
CA CYS A 245 2.48 2.68 -3.44
C CYS A 245 1.80 1.32 -3.70
N ASN A 246 0.73 1.25 -4.48
CA ASN A 246 0.05 0.01 -4.86
C ASN A 246 -0.19 -0.92 -3.65
N ALA A 247 -0.71 -0.35 -2.54
CA ALA A 247 -0.94 -1.01 -1.24
C ALA A 247 0.31 -1.62 -0.56
N HIS A 248 1.52 -1.37 -1.06
CA HIS A 248 2.80 -1.81 -0.45
C HIS A 248 3.49 -0.73 0.40
N GLY A 249 2.78 0.32 0.80
CA GLY A 249 3.37 1.45 1.52
C GLY A 249 3.97 1.08 2.89
N VAL A 250 3.40 0.10 3.58
CA VAL A 250 3.92 -0.38 4.88
C VAL A 250 5.09 -1.34 4.67
N SER A 251 4.88 -2.41 3.92
CA SER A 251 5.92 -3.43 3.67
C SER A 251 7.15 -2.86 2.94
N GLY A 252 6.93 -1.94 2.00
CA GLY A 252 7.98 -1.28 1.24
C GLY A 252 8.60 -0.05 1.92
N SER A 253 8.11 0.40 3.09
CA SER A 253 8.42 1.72 3.66
C SER A 253 9.92 2.01 3.80
N ALA A 254 10.71 1.05 4.27
CA ALA A 254 12.15 1.19 4.41
C ALA A 254 12.84 1.33 3.04
N GLY A 255 12.46 0.50 2.06
CA GLY A 255 12.95 0.54 0.69
C GLY A 255 12.57 1.84 -0.01
N ILE A 256 11.31 2.27 0.11
CA ILE A 256 10.82 3.55 -0.45
C ILE A 256 11.67 4.71 0.10
N GLY A 257 11.84 4.79 1.41
CA GLY A 257 12.65 5.85 2.03
C GLY A 257 14.09 5.85 1.54
N ARG A 258 14.72 4.67 1.42
CA ARG A 258 16.08 4.50 0.87
C ARG A 258 16.15 4.98 -0.59
N HIS A 259 15.21 4.56 -1.44
CA HIS A 259 15.21 4.93 -2.86
C HIS A 259 14.92 6.41 -3.10
N VAL A 260 14.11 7.04 -2.26
CA VAL A 260 13.94 8.50 -2.28
C VAL A 260 15.28 9.19 -2.01
N VAL A 261 16.03 8.78 -0.99
CA VAL A 261 17.35 9.34 -0.68
C VAL A 261 18.34 9.07 -1.80
N GLU A 262 18.41 7.84 -2.30
CA GLU A 262 19.25 7.45 -3.44
C GLU A 262 19.00 8.35 -4.66
N SER A 263 17.73 8.56 -5.00
CA SER A 263 17.34 9.39 -6.16
C SER A 263 17.73 10.86 -6.05
N MET A 264 17.95 11.36 -4.82
CA MET A 264 18.29 12.76 -4.56
C MET A 264 19.79 13.01 -4.30
N SER A 265 20.49 12.00 -3.80
CA SER A 265 21.86 12.17 -3.26
C SER A 265 22.94 11.50 -4.11
N GLU A 266 22.59 10.64 -5.03
CA GLU A 266 23.55 9.96 -5.91
C GLU A 266 23.55 10.59 -7.31
N ASP A 267 24.74 10.87 -7.85
CA ASP A 267 24.90 11.37 -9.23
C ASP A 267 24.36 10.38 -10.25
N THR A 268 24.38 9.09 -9.92
CA THR A 268 23.88 8.01 -10.77
C THR A 268 23.09 7.00 -9.93
N PRO A 269 21.81 7.22 -9.70
CA PRO A 269 20.95 6.23 -9.04
C PRO A 269 20.94 4.91 -9.79
N SER A 270 20.65 3.80 -9.11
CA SER A 270 20.50 2.48 -9.73
C SER A 270 19.47 2.47 -10.85
N ASP A 271 19.60 1.53 -11.80
CA ASP A 271 18.64 1.36 -12.90
C ASP A 271 17.23 1.14 -12.39
N TYR A 272 17.11 0.41 -11.29
CA TYR A 272 15.81 0.20 -10.64
C TYR A 272 15.19 1.52 -10.18
N VAL A 273 15.92 2.35 -9.45
CA VAL A 273 15.41 3.64 -8.96
C VAL A 273 15.10 4.58 -10.13
N ARG A 274 15.96 4.64 -11.15
CA ARG A 274 15.68 5.43 -12.37
C ARG A 274 14.39 4.99 -13.05
N SER A 275 14.11 3.69 -13.06
CA SER A 275 12.90 3.15 -13.68
C SER A 275 11.60 3.50 -12.93
N LEU A 276 11.70 3.99 -11.69
CA LEU A 276 10.56 4.44 -10.86
C LEU A 276 10.26 5.93 -11.04
N SER A 277 11.06 6.66 -11.82
CA SER A 277 10.89 8.10 -12.05
C SER A 277 9.47 8.47 -12.49
N PRO A 278 8.90 9.60 -12.02
CA PRO A 278 7.64 10.14 -12.52
C PRO A 278 7.67 10.43 -14.02
N ASP A 279 8.85 10.72 -14.59
CA ASP A 279 9.01 11.09 -16.00
C ASP A 279 8.69 9.94 -16.97
N ARG A 280 8.65 8.68 -16.50
CA ARG A 280 8.25 7.53 -17.33
C ARG A 280 6.84 7.68 -17.90
N PHE A 281 5.96 8.39 -17.21
CA PHE A 281 4.60 8.66 -17.69
C PHE A 281 4.56 9.78 -18.71
N ALA A 282 5.40 10.80 -18.58
CA ALA A 282 5.50 11.86 -19.58
C ALA A 282 6.04 11.34 -20.92
N ALA A 283 7.00 10.42 -20.89
CA ALA A 283 7.63 9.86 -22.10
C ALA A 283 6.69 8.97 -22.92
N ASN A 284 5.81 8.22 -22.27
CA ASN A 284 4.97 7.20 -22.92
C ASN A 284 3.56 7.71 -23.28
N GLY A 285 3.16 8.86 -22.77
CA GLY A 285 1.79 9.33 -22.83
C GLY A 285 0.83 8.42 -22.04
N TRP A 286 -0.24 8.97 -21.53
CA TRP A 286 -1.28 8.24 -20.84
C TRP A 286 -2.57 9.06 -20.82
N ASN A 287 -3.70 8.41 -20.53
CA ASN A 287 -4.97 9.09 -20.31
C ASN A 287 -5.67 8.49 -19.09
N TRP A 288 -6.56 9.26 -18.51
CA TRP A 288 -7.21 8.89 -17.25
C TRP A 288 -8.10 7.66 -17.35
N GLU A 289 -8.78 7.45 -18.47
CA GLU A 289 -9.65 6.30 -18.65
C GLU A 289 -8.85 4.99 -18.59
N THR A 290 -7.77 4.91 -19.37
CA THR A 290 -6.90 3.74 -19.35
C THR A 290 -6.15 3.60 -18.05
N ALA A 291 -5.65 4.70 -17.46
CA ALA A 291 -4.93 4.67 -16.20
C ALA A 291 -5.79 4.15 -15.04
N ARG A 292 -7.04 4.58 -14.96
CA ARG A 292 -7.99 4.07 -13.95
C ARG A 292 -8.29 2.60 -14.13
N ARG A 293 -8.59 2.17 -15.36
CA ARG A 293 -8.83 0.76 -15.67
C ARG A 293 -7.64 -0.11 -15.33
N ASP A 294 -6.44 0.30 -15.71
CA ASP A 294 -5.23 -0.48 -15.50
C ASP A 294 -4.85 -0.50 -14.00
N ALA A 295 -5.01 0.60 -13.28
CA ALA A 295 -4.82 0.64 -11.82
C ALA A 295 -5.82 -0.24 -11.06
N GLN A 296 -7.10 -0.27 -11.49
CA GLN A 296 -8.09 -1.20 -10.96
C GLN A 296 -7.72 -2.65 -11.24
N HIS A 297 -7.23 -2.94 -12.44
CA HIS A 297 -6.76 -4.27 -12.80
C HIS A 297 -5.63 -4.75 -11.87
N TYR A 298 -4.65 -3.91 -11.54
CA TYR A 298 -3.59 -4.24 -10.57
C TYR A 298 -4.14 -4.48 -9.16
N TYR A 299 -5.17 -3.79 -8.75
CA TYR A 299 -5.86 -4.06 -7.49
C TYR A 299 -6.57 -5.43 -7.53
N GLU A 300 -7.39 -5.67 -8.54
CA GLU A 300 -8.20 -6.89 -8.69
C GLU A 300 -7.35 -8.16 -8.82
N THR A 301 -6.15 -8.03 -9.37
CA THR A 301 -5.22 -9.13 -9.63
C THR A 301 -4.01 -9.13 -8.70
N TYR A 302 -4.13 -8.51 -7.53
CA TYR A 302 -3.04 -8.22 -6.59
C TYR A 302 -2.17 -9.43 -6.22
N TYR A 303 -2.73 -10.64 -6.22
CA TYR A 303 -1.99 -11.87 -5.92
C TYR A 303 -1.51 -12.63 -7.17
N CYS A 304 -1.82 -12.15 -8.36
CA CYS A 304 -1.34 -12.77 -9.59
C CYS A 304 0.08 -12.29 -9.89
N LEU A 305 1.00 -13.23 -10.14
CA LEU A 305 2.33 -12.92 -10.62
C LEU A 305 2.36 -12.98 -12.14
N GLY A 306 2.75 -11.92 -12.80
CA GLY A 306 2.94 -11.87 -14.27
C GLY A 306 1.87 -11.06 -15.00
N HIS A 307 1.71 -9.81 -14.58
CA HIS A 307 1.01 -8.76 -15.32
C HIS A 307 1.88 -8.23 -16.46
#